data_78928a593c0b0bf6486ce8767f906f9f
#
_entry.id   78928a593c0b0bf6486ce8767f906f9f
#
_cell.length_a   1.000
_cell.length_b   1.000
_cell.length_c   1.000
_cell.angle_alpha   90.00
_cell.angle_beta   90.00
_cell.angle_gamma   90.00
#
_symmetry.space_group_name_H-M   'P 1'
#
loop_
_entity.id
_entity.type
_entity.pdbx_description
1 polymer ?
#
loop_
_entity_poly.entity_id
_entity_poly.type
_entity_poly.pdbx_seq_one_letter_code
_entity_poly.pdbx_strand_id
1 'polypeptide(L)'
;MILDIIWQILGFSWWIIAFLILFPLANSSWLAWRQELYKTEVKFVLLEIHIPREILRNPKGMEQILVQIHSLGNYPGNPKEYIWEGEVTNWFTMEMVSFGGEIHFYLRVIKKYKDVVEAAFFSYYPDVEITIPSEDYLNKIPTNMREVYSKDLDIWGTELVLGKDPAYPLKSYIDFESPVEEKEYDPISVLLEVLGKVKKGEIVGIQFVCYPMFPTSWVKIGESLIKELKEKTTGSAKETEGGAINISKQFTQRTPGEIGLIKAVEENTTFPAFKTIARLIYISPREILSQSISRGVTGAFNQYSALNLNYFFNNLAMVTRTQIWSKPYVFPKTRLEYKKQRILYNYRNPKPVPQTFIGKLTSSYLFNWNFSTKEFPINVRVLATLFHPPMHYVLTAPHINRLHSRKGGASAGLSIFGDKNELEKFDFKE
;
A
#
# COMPACT_ATOMS: atom_id res chain seq x y z
N MET A 1 -37.79 -43.24 -16.00
CA MET A 1 -38.81 -42.20 -16.30
C MET A 1 -38.35 -40.79 -15.85
N ILE A 2 -38.10 -40.50 -14.56
CA ILE A 2 -37.67 -39.14 -14.14
C ILE A 2 -36.26 -38.82 -14.66
N LEU A 3 -35.32 -39.73 -14.60
CA LEU A 3 -33.96 -39.58 -15.15
C LEU A 3 -33.97 -39.38 -16.66
N ASP A 4 -34.84 -40.10 -17.37
CA ASP A 4 -34.96 -40.01 -18.84
C ASP A 4 -35.51 -38.63 -19.25
N ILE A 5 -36.46 -38.10 -18.49
CA ILE A 5 -37.02 -36.77 -18.71
C ILE A 5 -35.96 -35.70 -18.45
N ILE A 6 -35.14 -35.86 -17.39
CA ILE A 6 -34.02 -34.97 -17.09
C ILE A 6 -32.97 -35.01 -18.22
N TRP A 7 -32.64 -36.20 -18.75
CA TRP A 7 -31.72 -36.34 -19.87
C TRP A 7 -32.26 -35.72 -21.18
N GLN A 8 -33.57 -35.86 -21.45
CA GLN A 8 -34.19 -35.21 -22.59
C GLN A 8 -34.20 -33.67 -22.46
N ILE A 9 -34.52 -33.13 -21.28
CA ILE A 9 -34.45 -31.68 -21.02
C ILE A 9 -33.03 -31.17 -21.14
N LEU A 10 -32.05 -31.87 -20.56
CA LEU A 10 -30.62 -31.52 -20.66
C LEU A 10 -30.13 -31.61 -22.10
N GLY A 11 -30.54 -32.64 -22.85
CA GLY A 11 -30.19 -32.82 -24.27
C GLY A 11 -30.74 -31.70 -25.16
N PHE A 12 -31.93 -31.16 -24.86
CA PHE A 12 -32.52 -30.06 -25.61
C PHE A 12 -31.99 -28.68 -25.19
N SER A 13 -31.65 -28.49 -23.91
CA SER A 13 -31.28 -27.18 -23.32
C SER A 13 -29.79 -27.00 -22.99
N TRP A 14 -28.94 -28.00 -23.35
CA TRP A 14 -27.48 -27.92 -23.04
C TRP A 14 -26.80 -26.64 -23.56
N TRP A 15 -27.26 -26.11 -24.70
CA TRP A 15 -26.71 -24.88 -25.27
C TRP A 15 -27.03 -23.65 -24.43
N ILE A 16 -28.18 -23.62 -23.73
CA ILE A 16 -28.51 -22.55 -22.78
C ILE A 16 -27.55 -22.62 -21.59
N ILE A 17 -27.32 -23.83 -21.07
CA ILE A 17 -26.39 -24.05 -19.98
C ILE A 17 -24.95 -23.66 -20.40
N ALA A 18 -24.57 -24.10 -21.60
CA ALA A 18 -23.29 -23.74 -22.20
C ALA A 18 -23.16 -22.22 -22.36
N PHE A 19 -24.18 -21.53 -22.84
CA PHE A 19 -24.17 -20.07 -22.97
C PHE A 19 -24.07 -19.38 -21.62
N LEU A 20 -24.82 -19.81 -20.61
CA LEU A 20 -24.79 -19.25 -19.26
C LEU A 20 -23.42 -19.40 -18.59
N ILE A 21 -22.63 -20.43 -18.93
CA ILE A 21 -21.27 -20.64 -18.43
C ILE A 21 -20.25 -19.93 -19.30
N LEU A 22 -20.34 -20.06 -20.63
CA LEU A 22 -19.31 -19.53 -21.53
C LEU A 22 -19.35 -18.01 -21.68
N PHE A 23 -20.53 -17.40 -21.61
CA PHE A 23 -20.70 -15.96 -21.77
C PHE A 23 -20.00 -15.16 -20.63
N PRO A 24 -20.19 -15.47 -19.33
CA PRO A 24 -19.43 -14.83 -18.26
C PRO A 24 -17.92 -15.07 -18.34
N LEU A 25 -17.52 -16.28 -18.76
CA LEU A 25 -16.11 -16.60 -18.98
C LEU A 25 -15.49 -15.77 -20.11
N ALA A 26 -16.19 -15.68 -21.25
CA ALA A 26 -15.75 -14.87 -22.39
C ALA A 26 -15.64 -13.38 -22.02
N ASN A 27 -16.66 -12.85 -21.32
CA ASN A 27 -16.66 -11.47 -20.85
C ASN A 27 -15.51 -11.22 -19.83
N SER A 28 -15.33 -12.14 -18.89
CA SER A 28 -14.22 -12.06 -17.92
C SER A 28 -12.84 -12.13 -18.60
N SER A 29 -12.70 -12.97 -19.63
CA SER A 29 -11.46 -13.09 -20.42
C SER A 29 -11.19 -11.83 -21.23
N TRP A 30 -12.20 -11.31 -21.91
CA TRP A 30 -12.14 -10.06 -22.65
C TRP A 30 -11.70 -8.91 -21.76
N LEU A 31 -12.36 -8.73 -20.63
CA LEU A 31 -12.06 -7.66 -19.69
C LEU A 31 -10.63 -7.82 -19.11
N ALA A 32 -10.23 -9.04 -18.75
CA ALA A 32 -8.87 -9.31 -18.27
C ALA A 32 -7.81 -8.90 -19.31
N TRP A 33 -8.04 -9.28 -20.57
CA TRP A 33 -7.13 -8.93 -21.68
C TRP A 33 -7.06 -7.42 -21.91
N ARG A 34 -8.21 -6.72 -21.94
CA ARG A 34 -8.26 -5.27 -22.13
C ARG A 34 -7.58 -4.52 -20.99
N GLN A 35 -7.83 -4.93 -19.74
CA GLN A 35 -7.17 -4.33 -18.57
C GLN A 35 -5.65 -4.53 -18.57
N GLU A 36 -5.15 -5.68 -19.00
CA GLU A 36 -3.70 -5.90 -19.09
C GLU A 36 -3.09 -5.06 -20.22
N LEU A 37 -3.76 -4.91 -21.39
CA LEU A 37 -3.31 -3.98 -22.43
C LEU A 37 -3.22 -2.55 -21.91
N TYR A 38 -4.29 -2.04 -21.28
CA TYR A 38 -4.30 -0.71 -20.70
C TYR A 38 -3.15 -0.50 -19.71
N LYS A 39 -2.92 -1.47 -18.81
CA LYS A 39 -1.81 -1.40 -17.85
C LYS A 39 -0.42 -1.37 -18.50
N THR A 40 -0.26 -1.95 -19.68
CA THR A 40 1.03 -1.91 -20.42
C THR A 40 1.25 -0.58 -21.14
N GLU A 41 0.19 0.11 -21.52
CA GLU A 41 0.25 1.43 -22.15
C GLU A 41 0.58 2.56 -21.18
N VAL A 42 0.25 2.38 -19.89
CA VAL A 42 0.52 3.38 -18.85
C VAL A 42 2.02 3.51 -18.61
N LYS A 43 2.56 4.69 -18.92
CA LYS A 43 3.98 5.01 -18.73
C LYS A 43 4.20 5.59 -17.33
N PHE A 44 5.14 5.00 -16.59
CA PHE A 44 5.55 5.47 -15.26
C PHE A 44 6.88 6.22 -15.34
N VAL A 45 7.10 7.08 -14.36
CA VAL A 45 8.38 7.70 -14.04
C VAL A 45 8.70 7.36 -12.58
N LEU A 46 9.97 7.06 -12.34
CA LEU A 46 10.49 6.88 -10.99
C LEU A 46 11.08 8.22 -10.53
N LEU A 47 10.65 8.67 -9.37
CA LEU A 47 11.16 9.86 -8.69
C LEU A 47 11.93 9.40 -7.47
N GLU A 48 13.15 9.83 -7.30
CA GLU A 48 13.94 9.64 -6.09
C GLU A 48 13.83 10.90 -5.23
N ILE A 49 13.48 10.72 -3.97
CA ILE A 49 13.27 11.79 -3.01
C ILE A 49 14.53 11.87 -2.14
N HIS A 50 15.33 12.90 -2.36
CA HIS A 50 16.51 13.19 -1.55
C HIS A 50 16.13 14.05 -0.35
N ILE A 51 16.42 13.53 0.82
CA ILE A 51 15.98 14.08 2.10
C ILE A 51 17.12 14.92 2.71
N PRO A 52 16.91 16.23 2.97
CA PRO A 52 17.89 17.06 3.66
C PRO A 52 18.08 16.63 5.12
N ARG A 53 19.16 17.09 5.75
CA ARG A 53 19.46 16.74 7.15
C ARG A 53 18.49 17.35 8.16
N GLU A 54 17.90 18.48 7.82
CA GLU A 54 17.07 19.29 8.71
C GLU A 54 15.65 19.43 8.16
N ILE A 55 14.83 18.38 8.31
CA ILE A 55 13.40 18.50 8.08
C ILE A 55 12.70 18.75 9.42
N LEU A 56 12.12 19.93 9.54
CA LEU A 56 11.28 20.33 10.69
C LEU A 56 9.78 20.02 10.49
N ARG A 57 9.45 19.37 9.40
CA ARG A 57 8.06 19.15 8.99
C ARG A 57 7.53 17.80 9.47
N ASN A 58 6.38 17.86 10.13
CA ASN A 58 5.57 16.73 10.59
C ASN A 58 5.04 15.90 9.38
N PRO A 59 4.76 14.60 9.52
CA PRO A 59 4.11 13.74 8.51
C PRO A 59 2.79 14.28 7.93
N LYS A 60 2.16 15.26 8.58
CA LYS A 60 0.99 15.99 8.08
C LYS A 60 1.23 16.61 6.68
N GLY A 61 2.45 17.02 6.36
CA GLY A 61 2.79 17.47 5.00
C GLY A 61 2.58 16.36 3.97
N MET A 62 3.00 15.14 4.28
CA MET A 62 2.80 13.99 3.41
C MET A 62 1.32 13.59 3.30
N GLU A 63 0.53 13.75 4.36
CA GLU A 63 -0.92 13.54 4.32
C GLU A 63 -1.56 14.46 3.27
N GLN A 64 -1.20 15.73 3.24
CA GLN A 64 -1.74 16.69 2.26
C GLN A 64 -1.30 16.36 0.83
N ILE A 65 -0.06 15.92 0.62
CA ILE A 65 0.42 15.44 -0.68
C ILE A 65 -0.41 14.23 -1.14
N LEU A 66 -0.65 13.27 -0.25
CA LEU A 66 -1.46 12.10 -0.57
C LEU A 66 -2.91 12.45 -0.88
N VAL A 67 -3.50 13.45 -0.23
CA VAL A 67 -4.83 13.97 -0.58
C VAL A 67 -4.84 14.52 -2.02
N GLN A 68 -3.80 15.26 -2.42
CA GLN A 68 -3.68 15.75 -3.80
C GLN A 68 -3.50 14.59 -4.79
N ILE A 69 -2.65 13.60 -4.47
CA ILE A 69 -2.48 12.41 -5.31
C ILE A 69 -3.79 11.61 -5.41
N HIS A 70 -4.58 11.55 -4.34
CA HIS A 70 -5.89 10.89 -4.36
C HIS A 70 -6.84 11.54 -5.38
N SER A 71 -6.79 12.85 -5.53
CA SER A 71 -7.62 13.58 -6.50
C SER A 71 -7.26 13.29 -7.97
N LEU A 72 -6.05 12.74 -8.23
CA LEU A 72 -5.61 12.30 -9.57
C LEU A 72 -6.16 10.91 -9.93
N GLY A 73 -6.93 10.30 -9.03
CA GLY A 73 -7.59 9.03 -9.27
C GLY A 73 -8.57 9.13 -10.42
N ASN A 74 -8.42 8.23 -11.40
CA ASN A 74 -9.36 8.07 -12.48
C ASN A 74 -10.17 6.79 -12.24
N TYR A 75 -11.48 6.92 -12.25
CA TYR A 75 -12.39 5.81 -12.10
C TYR A 75 -13.15 5.65 -13.42
N PRO A 76 -13.18 4.43 -14.02
CA PRO A 76 -13.97 4.24 -15.21
C PRO A 76 -15.44 4.64 -14.95
N GLY A 77 -15.89 5.69 -15.63
CA GLY A 77 -17.18 6.32 -15.37
C GLY A 77 -18.32 5.72 -16.20
N ASN A 78 -17.98 5.02 -17.28
CA ASN A 78 -18.97 4.47 -18.20
C ASN A 78 -18.57 3.06 -18.71
N PRO A 79 -19.55 2.28 -19.22
CA PRO A 79 -19.29 0.92 -19.72
C PRO A 79 -18.26 0.86 -20.86
N LYS A 80 -18.12 1.91 -21.66
CA LYS A 80 -17.13 1.95 -22.75
C LYS A 80 -15.72 1.96 -22.20
N GLU A 81 -15.41 2.85 -21.24
CA GLU A 81 -14.12 2.93 -20.58
C GLU A 81 -13.79 1.61 -19.86
N TYR A 82 -14.76 1.06 -19.13
CA TYR A 82 -14.56 -0.17 -18.36
C TYR A 82 -14.41 -1.42 -19.23
N ILE A 83 -15.30 -1.64 -20.21
CA ILE A 83 -15.38 -2.91 -20.97
C ILE A 83 -14.51 -2.86 -22.24
N TRP A 84 -14.57 -1.75 -23.02
CA TRP A 84 -13.88 -1.66 -24.30
C TRP A 84 -12.45 -1.16 -24.16
N GLU A 85 -12.23 -0.13 -23.36
CA GLU A 85 -10.91 0.45 -23.13
C GLU A 85 -10.14 -0.32 -22.07
N GLY A 86 -10.86 -1.01 -21.17
CA GLY A 86 -10.26 -1.79 -20.09
C GLY A 86 -9.59 -0.90 -19.04
N GLU A 87 -10.09 0.33 -18.89
CA GLU A 87 -9.52 1.29 -17.99
C GLU A 87 -9.53 0.79 -16.54
N VAL A 88 -8.42 0.97 -15.85
CA VAL A 88 -8.28 0.68 -14.42
C VAL A 88 -7.94 1.97 -13.68
N THR A 89 -8.32 2.03 -12.42
CA THR A 89 -7.97 3.15 -11.55
C THR A 89 -6.46 3.40 -11.56
N ASN A 90 -6.06 4.65 -11.74
CA ASN A 90 -4.66 5.07 -11.69
C ASN A 90 -4.02 4.64 -10.37
N TRP A 91 -2.77 4.16 -10.43
CA TRP A 91 -2.03 3.75 -9.25
C TRP A 91 -0.65 4.39 -9.22
N PHE A 92 -0.06 4.38 -8.06
CA PHE A 92 1.31 4.81 -7.82
C PHE A 92 1.95 3.89 -6.79
N THR A 93 3.27 3.96 -6.67
CA THR A 93 3.97 3.22 -5.62
C THR A 93 4.85 4.14 -4.80
N MET A 94 4.89 3.88 -3.51
CA MET A 94 5.86 4.45 -2.58
C MET A 94 6.79 3.33 -2.15
N GLU A 95 8.08 3.56 -2.28
CA GLU A 95 9.08 2.52 -2.14
C GLU A 95 10.23 3.01 -1.25
N MET A 96 10.58 2.22 -0.25
CA MET A 96 11.79 2.43 0.56
C MET A 96 12.71 1.26 0.32
N VAL A 97 13.92 1.54 -0.14
CA VAL A 97 14.88 0.50 -0.51
C VAL A 97 16.20 0.76 0.17
N SER A 98 16.72 -0.27 0.84
CA SER A 98 18.07 -0.24 1.41
C SER A 98 19.00 -1.11 0.58
N PHE A 99 20.08 -0.51 0.10
CA PHE A 99 21.18 -1.18 -0.57
C PHE A 99 22.40 -1.21 0.34
N GLY A 100 22.63 -2.33 1.02
CA GLY A 100 23.78 -2.45 1.91
C GLY A 100 23.76 -1.46 3.09
N GLY A 101 22.58 -1.04 3.53
CA GLY A 101 22.37 -0.08 4.60
C GLY A 101 22.09 1.36 4.11
N GLU A 102 22.35 1.69 2.85
CA GLU A 102 22.00 2.99 2.26
C GLU A 102 20.53 3.00 1.88
N ILE A 103 19.76 3.94 2.43
CA ILE A 103 18.32 3.99 2.32
C ILE A 103 17.91 5.04 1.30
N HIS A 104 17.10 4.63 0.34
CA HIS A 104 16.54 5.46 -0.73
C HIS A 104 15.02 5.49 -0.64
N PHE A 105 14.44 6.64 -0.92
CA PHE A 105 13.00 6.85 -1.00
C PHE A 105 12.60 7.09 -2.45
N TYR A 106 11.74 6.23 -2.97
CA TYR A 106 11.26 6.33 -4.35
C TYR A 106 9.75 6.50 -4.39
N LEU A 107 9.31 7.26 -5.37
CA LEU A 107 7.90 7.40 -5.73
C LEU A 107 7.76 7.11 -7.22
N ARG A 108 6.99 6.10 -7.57
CA ARG A 108 6.71 5.76 -8.96
C ARG A 108 5.31 6.23 -9.30
N VAL A 109 5.22 7.20 -10.20
CA VAL A 109 3.97 7.85 -10.61
C VAL A 109 3.78 7.77 -12.11
N ILE A 110 2.52 7.92 -12.55
CA ILE A 110 2.22 7.99 -13.98
C ILE A 110 2.85 9.26 -14.55
N LYS A 111 3.57 9.12 -15.66
CA LYS A 111 4.37 10.21 -16.27
C LYS A 111 3.59 11.50 -16.48
N LYS A 112 2.30 11.42 -16.87
CA LYS A 112 1.44 12.58 -17.08
C LYS A 112 1.17 13.41 -15.82
N TYR A 113 1.32 12.83 -14.64
CA TYR A 113 1.07 13.49 -13.36
C TYR A 113 2.34 13.91 -12.60
N LYS A 114 3.51 13.68 -13.20
CA LYS A 114 4.80 13.99 -12.59
C LYS A 114 4.86 15.40 -12.02
N ASP A 115 4.60 16.39 -12.85
CA ASP A 115 4.77 17.80 -12.47
C ASP A 115 3.80 18.23 -11.36
N VAL A 116 2.59 17.65 -11.35
CA VAL A 116 1.60 17.90 -10.28
C VAL A 116 2.08 17.32 -8.96
N VAL A 117 2.65 16.13 -8.99
CA VAL A 117 3.18 15.47 -7.79
C VAL A 117 4.42 16.20 -7.28
N GLU A 118 5.34 16.61 -8.15
CA GLU A 118 6.50 17.42 -7.76
C GLU A 118 6.06 18.75 -7.14
N ALA A 119 5.10 19.45 -7.73
CA ALA A 119 4.55 20.69 -7.18
C ALA A 119 3.92 20.47 -5.79
N ALA A 120 3.20 19.36 -5.60
CA ALA A 120 2.65 18.98 -4.29
C ALA A 120 3.77 18.79 -3.25
N PHE A 121 4.84 18.09 -3.59
CA PHE A 121 5.97 17.90 -2.69
C PHE A 121 6.65 19.22 -2.33
N PHE A 122 6.97 20.07 -3.30
CA PHE A 122 7.64 21.36 -3.05
C PHE A 122 6.77 22.32 -2.24
N SER A 123 5.43 22.21 -2.30
CA SER A 123 4.52 23.03 -1.49
C SER A 123 4.62 22.71 0.00
N TYR A 124 4.83 21.45 0.37
CA TYR A 124 4.86 21.01 1.76
C TYR A 124 6.27 20.72 2.27
N TYR A 125 7.17 20.29 1.39
CA TYR A 125 8.58 19.99 1.68
C TYR A 125 9.51 20.75 0.72
N PRO A 126 9.65 22.07 0.86
CA PRO A 126 10.42 22.90 -0.09
C PRO A 126 11.92 22.58 -0.07
N ASP A 127 12.40 21.91 0.97
CA ASP A 127 13.81 21.59 1.14
C ASP A 127 14.18 20.21 0.58
N VAL A 128 13.19 19.43 0.14
CA VAL A 128 13.39 18.11 -0.48
C VAL A 128 13.78 18.31 -1.95
N GLU A 129 14.76 17.57 -2.42
CA GLU A 129 15.09 17.50 -3.83
C GLU A 129 14.50 16.22 -4.44
N ILE A 130 13.87 16.36 -5.60
CA ILE A 130 13.28 15.26 -6.34
C ILE A 130 14.05 15.12 -7.65
N THR A 131 14.62 13.95 -7.89
CA THR A 131 15.36 13.65 -9.11
C THR A 131 14.79 12.44 -9.83
N ILE A 132 15.01 12.38 -11.13
CA ILE A 132 14.73 11.17 -11.91
C ILE A 132 16.05 10.41 -11.99
N PRO A 133 16.19 9.24 -11.36
CA PRO A 133 17.42 8.47 -11.44
C PRO A 133 17.71 8.06 -12.89
N SER A 134 18.97 8.00 -13.25
CA SER A 134 19.41 7.59 -14.58
C SER A 134 18.99 6.16 -14.93
N GLU A 135 18.91 5.31 -13.93
CA GLU A 135 18.45 3.93 -14.04
C GLU A 135 17.43 3.60 -12.96
N ASP A 136 16.43 2.80 -13.34
CA ASP A 136 15.47 2.26 -12.37
C ASP A 136 16.21 1.27 -11.45
N TYR A 137 16.06 1.47 -10.14
CA TYR A 137 16.68 0.60 -9.13
C TYR A 137 16.27 -0.87 -9.29
N LEU A 138 15.10 -1.15 -9.90
CA LEU A 138 14.65 -2.50 -10.21
C LEU A 138 15.63 -3.25 -11.15
N ASN A 139 16.47 -2.53 -11.91
CA ASN A 139 17.51 -3.16 -12.72
C ASN A 139 18.62 -3.80 -11.88
N LYS A 140 18.82 -3.32 -10.64
CA LYS A 140 19.76 -3.92 -9.68
C LYS A 140 19.20 -5.20 -9.05
N ILE A 141 17.89 -5.42 -9.12
CA ILE A 141 17.19 -6.59 -8.57
C ILE A 141 17.11 -7.67 -9.66
N PRO A 142 17.48 -8.94 -9.38
CA PRO A 142 17.37 -10.02 -10.33
C PRO A 142 15.98 -10.14 -10.96
N THR A 143 15.92 -10.53 -12.24
CA THR A 143 14.65 -10.60 -12.98
C THR A 143 13.82 -11.84 -12.66
N ASN A 144 14.51 -12.94 -12.32
CA ASN A 144 13.88 -14.22 -12.05
C ASN A 144 14.72 -15.05 -11.06
N MET A 145 14.15 -16.15 -10.57
CA MET A 145 14.82 -17.00 -9.58
C MET A 145 16.08 -17.70 -10.13
N ARG A 146 16.20 -17.91 -11.44
CA ARG A 146 17.43 -18.47 -12.04
C ARG A 146 18.59 -17.49 -11.88
N GLU A 147 18.33 -16.21 -12.12
CA GLU A 147 19.31 -15.14 -11.93
C GLU A 147 19.68 -14.96 -10.46
N VAL A 148 18.71 -15.05 -9.54
CA VAL A 148 18.97 -15.04 -8.09
C VAL A 148 19.97 -16.14 -7.72
N TYR A 149 19.74 -17.36 -8.19
CA TYR A 149 20.59 -18.50 -7.87
C TYR A 149 21.93 -18.49 -8.59
N SER A 150 22.00 -17.95 -9.82
CA SER A 150 23.27 -17.82 -10.55
C SER A 150 24.24 -16.82 -9.90
N LYS A 151 23.70 -15.86 -9.14
CA LYS A 151 24.46 -14.87 -8.36
C LYS A 151 24.70 -15.31 -6.90
N ASP A 152 24.40 -16.57 -6.59
CA ASP A 152 24.47 -17.15 -5.24
C ASP A 152 23.66 -16.36 -4.20
N LEU A 153 22.54 -15.78 -4.64
CA LEU A 153 21.60 -15.06 -3.80
C LEU A 153 20.43 -15.96 -3.40
N ASP A 154 19.73 -15.58 -2.36
CA ASP A 154 18.41 -16.10 -2.02
C ASP A 154 17.47 -14.95 -1.66
N ILE A 155 16.17 -15.25 -1.64
CA ILE A 155 15.13 -14.26 -1.45
C ILE A 155 14.16 -14.68 -0.34
N TRP A 156 13.87 -13.76 0.54
CA TRP A 156 12.72 -13.81 1.43
C TRP A 156 11.77 -12.66 1.08
N GLY A 157 10.48 -12.89 1.22
CA GLY A 157 9.49 -11.85 1.04
C GLY A 157 8.12 -12.23 1.56
N THR A 158 7.31 -11.21 1.77
CA THR A 158 5.93 -11.33 2.23
C THR A 158 5.11 -10.14 1.76
N GLU A 159 3.80 -10.27 1.83
CA GLU A 159 2.87 -9.14 1.80
C GLU A 159 2.29 -8.96 3.20
N LEU A 160 2.09 -7.71 3.62
CA LEU A 160 1.38 -7.41 4.86
C LEU A 160 -0.12 -7.34 4.58
N VAL A 161 -0.90 -7.71 5.57
CA VAL A 161 -2.37 -7.60 5.55
C VAL A 161 -2.86 -7.13 6.90
N LEU A 162 -4.08 -6.61 6.95
CA LEU A 162 -4.74 -6.21 8.19
C LEU A 162 -5.33 -7.41 8.92
N GLY A 163 -5.29 -7.38 10.24
CA GLY A 163 -5.82 -8.45 11.10
C GLY A 163 -7.31 -8.38 11.34
N LYS A 164 -7.89 -7.18 11.28
CA LYS A 164 -9.32 -6.92 11.47
C LYS A 164 -9.91 -6.26 10.23
N ASP A 165 -11.20 -5.95 10.27
CA ASP A 165 -11.86 -5.17 9.25
C ASP A 165 -11.10 -3.86 8.99
N PRO A 166 -10.90 -3.45 7.72
CA PRO A 166 -10.13 -2.26 7.39
C PRO A 166 -10.66 -0.96 7.99
N ALA A 167 -11.94 -0.88 8.34
CA ALA A 167 -12.51 0.29 8.99
C ALA A 167 -11.97 0.53 10.40
N TYR A 168 -11.44 -0.50 11.09
CA TYR A 168 -10.65 -0.28 12.30
C TYR A 168 -9.35 0.44 11.97
N PRO A 169 -9.05 1.59 12.59
CA PRO A 169 -7.83 2.33 12.28
C PRO A 169 -6.57 1.60 12.77
N LEU A 170 -5.44 1.89 12.11
CA LEU A 170 -4.11 1.69 12.65
C LEU A 170 -3.70 2.97 13.42
N LYS A 171 -2.65 2.89 14.21
CA LYS A 171 -2.02 4.08 14.78
C LYS A 171 -1.47 4.98 13.68
N SER A 172 -1.75 6.26 13.78
CA SER A 172 -1.26 7.31 12.90
C SER A 172 -0.19 8.14 13.60
N TYR A 173 0.50 9.02 12.86
CA TYR A 173 1.53 9.90 13.43
C TYR A 173 1.02 10.72 14.62
N ILE A 174 -0.27 11.04 14.70
CA ILE A 174 -0.88 11.75 15.83
C ILE A 174 -0.74 10.95 17.13
N ASP A 175 -0.80 9.63 17.06
CA ASP A 175 -0.65 8.74 18.23
C ASP A 175 0.81 8.70 18.76
N PHE A 176 1.76 9.23 17.99
CA PHE A 176 3.19 9.33 18.35
C PHE A 176 3.59 10.75 18.77
N GLU A 177 2.73 11.74 18.55
CA GLU A 177 2.94 13.11 19.02
C GLU A 177 2.93 13.14 20.56
N SER A 178 3.89 13.86 21.12
CA SER A 178 3.96 14.10 22.57
C SER A 178 3.75 15.58 22.85
N PRO A 179 3.06 15.96 23.95
CA PRO A 179 2.98 17.36 24.35
C PRO A 179 4.32 18.00 24.73
N VAL A 180 5.36 17.19 24.85
CA VAL A 180 6.73 17.62 25.13
C VAL A 180 7.58 17.34 23.90
N GLU A 181 8.04 18.37 23.21
CA GLU A 181 8.83 18.27 21.97
C GLU A 181 10.05 17.34 22.09
N GLU A 182 10.72 17.30 23.24
CA GLU A 182 11.87 16.42 23.50
C GLU A 182 11.51 14.91 23.50
N LYS A 183 10.23 14.56 23.52
CA LYS A 183 9.73 13.18 23.56
C LYS A 183 8.94 12.81 22.29
N GLU A 184 9.02 13.63 21.27
CA GLU A 184 8.39 13.33 19.99
C GLU A 184 9.19 12.26 19.25
N TYR A 185 8.52 11.17 18.87
CA TYR A 185 9.12 10.07 18.13
C TYR A 185 8.61 10.07 16.70
N ASP A 186 9.54 10.05 15.77
CA ASP A 186 9.20 9.84 14.37
C ASP A 186 8.75 8.38 14.15
N PRO A 187 7.51 8.14 13.71
CA PRO A 187 7.00 6.78 13.54
C PRO A 187 7.76 5.93 12.52
N ILE A 188 8.52 6.51 11.60
CA ILE A 188 9.32 5.76 10.62
C ILE A 188 10.70 5.36 11.16
N SER A 189 11.15 5.93 12.29
CA SER A 189 12.50 5.77 12.80
C SER A 189 12.91 4.31 13.01
N VAL A 190 12.06 3.50 13.64
CA VAL A 190 12.33 2.07 13.89
C VAL A 190 12.56 1.32 12.59
N LEU A 191 11.78 1.64 11.56
CA LEU A 191 11.90 1.03 10.25
C LEU A 191 13.23 1.41 9.59
N LEU A 192 13.60 2.69 9.64
CA LEU A 192 14.87 3.19 9.09
C LEU A 192 16.08 2.60 9.81
N GLU A 193 16.02 2.45 11.13
CA GLU A 193 17.10 1.80 11.90
C GLU A 193 17.30 0.34 11.47
N VAL A 194 16.22 -0.41 11.22
CA VAL A 194 16.32 -1.79 10.71
C VAL A 194 16.90 -1.80 9.30
N LEU A 195 16.45 -0.90 8.42
CA LEU A 195 16.96 -0.76 7.06
C LEU A 195 18.44 -0.35 7.02
N GLY A 196 18.89 0.46 7.98
CA GLY A 196 20.30 0.85 8.16
C GLY A 196 21.22 -0.28 8.64
N LYS A 197 20.66 -1.38 9.20
CA LYS A 197 21.45 -2.57 9.61
C LYS A 197 21.69 -3.56 8.49
N VAL A 198 21.13 -3.33 7.32
CA VAL A 198 21.34 -4.16 6.12
C VAL A 198 22.80 -4.07 5.70
N LYS A 199 23.45 -5.22 5.48
CA LYS A 199 24.89 -5.29 5.17
C LYS A 199 25.14 -5.15 3.67
N LYS A 200 26.39 -4.82 3.33
CA LYS A 200 26.83 -4.73 1.94
C LYS A 200 26.55 -6.04 1.18
N GLY A 201 25.94 -5.92 0.02
CA GLY A 201 25.51 -7.06 -0.79
C GLY A 201 24.08 -7.55 -0.50
N GLU A 202 23.43 -7.01 0.53
CA GLU A 202 22.04 -7.29 0.85
C GLU A 202 21.13 -6.15 0.33
N ILE A 203 19.91 -6.49 -0.02
CA ILE A 203 18.89 -5.54 -0.49
C ILE A 203 17.61 -5.79 0.30
N VAL A 204 17.05 -4.75 0.90
CA VAL A 204 15.71 -4.80 1.50
C VAL A 204 14.85 -3.77 0.81
N GLY A 205 13.68 -4.19 0.34
CA GLY A 205 12.70 -3.31 -0.29
C GLY A 205 11.35 -3.39 0.38
N ILE A 206 10.75 -2.24 0.61
CA ILE A 206 9.38 -2.05 1.10
C ILE A 206 8.64 -1.29 0.03
N GLN A 207 7.53 -1.83 -0.45
CA GLN A 207 6.76 -1.26 -1.55
C GLN A 207 5.29 -1.21 -1.18
N PHE A 208 4.71 -0.01 -1.24
CA PHE A 208 3.28 0.23 -1.13
C PHE A 208 2.72 0.55 -2.51
N VAL A 209 1.93 -0.36 -3.08
CA VAL A 209 1.18 -0.12 -4.32
C VAL A 209 -0.18 0.42 -3.93
N CYS A 210 -0.45 1.66 -4.30
CA CYS A 210 -1.62 2.41 -3.85
C CYS A 210 -2.44 2.88 -5.04
N TYR A 211 -3.75 2.75 -4.94
CA TYR A 211 -4.69 3.35 -5.88
C TYR A 211 -5.92 3.89 -5.14
N PRO A 212 -6.42 5.06 -5.56
CA PRO A 212 -7.52 5.73 -4.87
C PRO A 212 -8.75 4.83 -4.76
N MET A 213 -9.37 4.85 -3.59
CA MET A 213 -10.63 4.17 -3.36
C MET A 213 -11.79 5.16 -3.51
N PHE A 214 -12.88 4.71 -4.12
CA PHE A 214 -14.06 5.56 -4.27
C PHE A 214 -14.62 5.97 -2.91
N PRO A 215 -14.77 7.27 -2.61
CA PRO A 215 -15.11 7.76 -1.27
C PRO A 215 -16.38 7.13 -0.67
N THR A 216 -17.44 7.00 -1.48
CA THR A 216 -18.70 6.41 -1.02
C THR A 216 -18.57 4.93 -0.65
N SER A 217 -17.65 4.20 -1.30
CA SER A 217 -17.38 2.80 -0.95
C SER A 217 -16.64 2.68 0.38
N TRP A 218 -15.73 3.60 0.65
CA TRP A 218 -14.99 3.65 1.91
C TRP A 218 -15.91 3.98 3.09
N VAL A 219 -16.72 5.02 2.97
CA VAL A 219 -17.70 5.40 3.99
C VAL A 219 -18.67 4.27 4.29
N LYS A 220 -19.19 3.57 3.27
CA LYS A 220 -20.08 2.41 3.46
C LYS A 220 -19.44 1.28 4.28
N ILE A 221 -18.14 1.02 4.12
CA ILE A 221 -17.43 0.02 4.94
C ILE A 221 -17.45 0.45 6.42
N GLY A 222 -17.17 1.72 6.71
CA GLY A 222 -17.24 2.26 8.05
C GLY A 222 -18.64 2.19 8.65
N GLU A 223 -19.64 2.63 7.92
CA GLU A 223 -21.04 2.58 8.35
C GLU A 223 -21.51 1.15 8.67
N SER A 224 -21.12 0.17 7.82
CA SER A 224 -21.47 -1.24 8.05
C SER A 224 -20.86 -1.77 9.35
N LEU A 225 -19.59 -1.46 9.61
CA LEU A 225 -18.91 -1.85 10.85
C LEU A 225 -19.52 -1.16 12.07
N ILE A 226 -19.81 0.13 11.98
CA ILE A 226 -20.46 0.89 13.06
C ILE A 226 -21.81 0.30 13.39
N LYS A 227 -22.60 -0.08 12.37
CA LYS A 227 -23.89 -0.74 12.57
C LYS A 227 -23.72 -2.09 13.28
N GLU A 228 -22.76 -2.91 12.85
CA GLU A 228 -22.45 -4.19 13.49
C GLU A 228 -22.04 -4.01 14.97
N LEU A 229 -21.16 -3.02 15.24
CA LEU A 229 -20.76 -2.70 16.62
C LEU A 229 -21.93 -2.23 17.47
N LYS A 230 -22.86 -1.46 16.89
CA LYS A 230 -24.08 -1.01 17.58
C LYS A 230 -25.02 -2.17 17.87
N GLU A 231 -25.18 -3.12 16.97
CA GLU A 231 -26.06 -4.29 17.12
C GLU A 231 -25.49 -5.31 18.12
N LYS A 232 -24.19 -5.57 18.11
CA LYS A 232 -23.54 -6.49 19.08
C LYS A 232 -23.74 -6.05 20.52
N THR A 233 -23.73 -4.77 20.77
CA THR A 233 -23.96 -4.21 22.12
C THR A 233 -25.42 -4.32 22.54
N THR A 234 -26.36 -4.30 21.59
CA THR A 234 -27.80 -4.42 21.88
C THR A 234 -28.24 -5.88 22.04
N GLY A 235 -27.57 -6.83 21.39
CA GLY A 235 -27.92 -8.26 21.36
C GLY A 235 -27.41 -9.10 22.53
N SER A 236 -26.72 -8.52 23.52
CA SER A 236 -26.22 -9.26 24.70
C SER A 236 -27.27 -9.46 25.82
N ALA A 237 -28.52 -9.07 25.58
CA ALA A 237 -29.62 -9.46 26.46
C ALA A 237 -30.04 -10.89 26.06
N LYS A 238 -29.52 -11.91 26.75
CA LYS A 238 -30.05 -13.27 26.69
C LYS A 238 -31.56 -13.21 26.99
N GLU A 239 -32.35 -13.73 26.07
CA GLU A 239 -33.74 -14.15 26.35
C GLU A 239 -33.70 -15.20 27.44
N THR A 240 -34.02 -14.78 28.66
CA THR A 240 -34.37 -15.70 29.70
C THR A 240 -35.86 -16.01 29.49
N GLU A 241 -36.16 -17.24 29.10
CA GLU A 241 -37.51 -17.77 29.03
C GLU A 241 -38.19 -17.58 30.42
N GLY A 242 -39.22 -16.76 30.47
CA GLY A 242 -40.05 -16.55 31.66
C GLY A 242 -40.89 -15.30 31.51
N GLY A 243 -42.12 -15.48 31.05
CA GLY A 243 -43.08 -14.46 30.70
C GLY A 243 -43.26 -13.37 31.76
N ALA A 244 -42.86 -12.19 31.43
CA ALA A 244 -43.46 -10.89 31.81
C ALA A 244 -42.83 -9.85 30.87
N ILE A 245 -43.67 -9.18 30.09
CA ILE A 245 -43.26 -8.06 29.23
C ILE A 245 -42.90 -6.89 30.16
N ASN A 246 -41.69 -6.85 30.63
CA ASN A 246 -41.11 -5.66 31.20
C ASN A 246 -40.35 -4.92 30.06
N ILE A 247 -41.06 -3.97 29.48
CA ILE A 247 -40.47 -2.95 28.58
C ILE A 247 -39.69 -1.97 29.47
N SER A 248 -38.65 -2.43 30.12
CA SER A 248 -37.52 -1.60 30.47
C SER A 248 -36.49 -1.80 29.34
N LYS A 249 -36.51 -0.91 28.34
CA LYS A 249 -35.34 -0.68 27.49
C LYS A 249 -34.20 -0.36 28.44
N GLN A 250 -33.50 -1.39 28.92
CA GLN A 250 -32.21 -1.20 29.57
C GLN A 250 -31.33 -0.59 28.47
N PHE A 251 -31.20 0.72 28.52
CA PHE A 251 -30.10 1.42 27.88
C PHE A 251 -28.83 0.81 28.46
N THR A 252 -28.32 -0.23 27.80
CA THR A 252 -27.01 -0.78 28.14
C THR A 252 -26.04 0.37 27.90
N GLN A 253 -25.63 1.02 28.98
CA GLN A 253 -24.61 2.09 28.88
C GLN A 253 -23.39 1.49 28.26
N ARG A 254 -23.06 1.97 27.06
CA ARG A 254 -21.83 1.57 26.36
C ARG A 254 -20.66 1.91 27.24
N THR A 255 -19.69 1.01 27.26
CA THR A 255 -18.44 1.29 27.95
C THR A 255 -17.70 2.45 27.25
N PRO A 256 -16.94 3.27 27.96
CA PRO A 256 -16.16 4.34 27.36
C PRO A 256 -15.24 3.83 26.23
N GLY A 257 -14.75 2.59 26.34
CA GLY A 257 -13.93 1.94 25.31
C GLY A 257 -14.68 1.65 24.02
N GLU A 258 -15.96 1.21 24.11
CA GLU A 258 -16.81 0.98 22.92
C GLU A 258 -17.16 2.30 22.22
N ILE A 259 -17.44 3.34 22.98
CA ILE A 259 -17.70 4.69 22.43
C ILE A 259 -16.43 5.20 21.74
N GLY A 260 -15.27 5.05 22.37
CA GLY A 260 -13.98 5.43 21.81
C GLY A 260 -13.67 4.68 20.52
N LEU A 261 -13.98 3.38 20.46
CA LEU A 261 -13.79 2.56 19.27
C LEU A 261 -14.67 3.02 18.11
N ILE A 262 -15.95 3.25 18.34
CA ILE A 262 -16.88 3.75 17.31
C ILE A 262 -16.41 5.09 16.78
N LYS A 263 -16.02 6.01 17.68
CA LYS A 263 -15.47 7.32 17.28
C LYS A 263 -14.20 7.16 16.43
N ALA A 264 -13.30 6.27 16.80
CA ALA A 264 -12.09 6.01 16.04
C ALA A 264 -12.38 5.45 14.63
N VAL A 265 -13.40 4.60 14.49
CA VAL A 265 -13.85 4.10 13.19
C VAL A 265 -14.50 5.21 12.35
N GLU A 266 -15.34 6.04 12.96
CA GLU A 266 -15.96 7.20 12.33
C GLU A 266 -14.87 8.15 11.80
N GLU A 267 -13.91 8.50 12.63
CA GLU A 267 -12.79 9.36 12.24
C GLU A 267 -11.95 8.76 11.13
N ASN A 268 -11.62 7.46 11.20
CA ASN A 268 -10.86 6.76 10.18
C ASN A 268 -11.49 6.89 8.79
N THR A 269 -12.81 6.84 8.70
CA THR A 269 -13.55 6.86 7.44
C THR A 269 -13.85 8.25 6.90
N THR A 270 -13.57 9.31 7.64
CA THR A 270 -13.68 10.71 7.15
C THR A 270 -12.57 11.10 6.18
N PHE A 271 -11.42 10.42 6.25
CA PHE A 271 -10.28 10.70 5.38
C PHE A 271 -10.34 9.90 4.08
N PRO A 272 -9.89 10.47 2.95
CA PRO A 272 -9.72 9.70 1.72
C PRO A 272 -8.88 8.45 1.96
N ALA A 273 -9.21 7.36 1.26
CA ALA A 273 -8.50 6.09 1.42
C ALA A 273 -7.95 5.59 0.09
N PHE A 274 -6.85 4.85 0.19
CA PHE A 274 -6.26 4.09 -0.91
C PHE A 274 -6.42 2.60 -0.66
N LYS A 275 -6.75 1.85 -1.69
CA LYS A 275 -6.51 0.42 -1.69
C LYS A 275 -5.01 0.20 -1.84
N THR A 276 -4.44 -0.50 -0.89
CA THR A 276 -2.99 -0.62 -0.74
C THR A 276 -2.59 -2.09 -0.71
N ILE A 277 -1.46 -2.40 -1.36
CA ILE A 277 -0.76 -3.68 -1.23
C ILE A 277 0.62 -3.35 -0.66
N ALA A 278 0.94 -3.86 0.52
CA ALA A 278 2.23 -3.66 1.15
C ALA A 278 3.11 -4.90 0.95
N ARG A 279 4.23 -4.74 0.24
CA ARG A 279 5.19 -5.81 -0.08
C ARG A 279 6.52 -5.57 0.59
N LEU A 280 7.08 -6.62 1.13
CA LEU A 280 8.40 -6.66 1.72
C LEU A 280 9.23 -7.70 0.98
N ILE A 281 10.45 -7.32 0.59
CA ILE A 281 11.41 -8.20 -0.06
C ILE A 281 12.78 -8.06 0.61
N TYR A 282 13.48 -9.15 0.81
CA TYR A 282 14.85 -9.19 1.29
C TYR A 282 15.64 -10.16 0.43
N ILE A 283 16.68 -9.67 -0.20
CA ILE A 283 17.60 -10.42 -1.07
C ILE A 283 18.97 -10.34 -0.45
N SER A 284 19.61 -11.49 -0.29
CA SER A 284 20.97 -11.57 0.28
C SER A 284 21.72 -12.77 -0.27
N PRO A 285 23.06 -12.80 -0.12
CA PRO A 285 23.82 -14.04 -0.32
C PRO A 285 23.26 -15.18 0.53
N ARG A 286 23.22 -16.40 -0.02
CA ARG A 286 22.59 -17.57 0.63
C ARG A 286 23.14 -17.86 2.01
N GLU A 287 24.45 -17.70 2.19
CA GLU A 287 25.12 -17.95 3.45
C GLU A 287 24.71 -16.98 4.57
N ILE A 288 24.25 -15.77 4.17
CA ILE A 288 24.01 -14.67 5.10
C ILE A 288 22.52 -14.43 5.32
N LEU A 289 21.62 -15.12 4.57
CA LEU A 289 20.17 -14.88 4.64
C LEU A 289 19.69 -14.88 6.11
N SER A 290 19.58 -13.71 6.69
CA SER A 290 19.33 -13.54 8.11
C SER A 290 17.86 -13.48 8.42
N GLN A 291 17.39 -14.41 9.24
CA GLN A 291 16.03 -14.31 9.79
C GLN A 291 15.85 -13.09 10.69
N SER A 292 16.93 -12.49 11.22
CA SER A 292 16.86 -11.31 12.07
C SER A 292 16.42 -10.08 11.27
N ILE A 293 16.95 -9.86 10.07
CA ILE A 293 16.55 -8.74 9.20
C ILE A 293 15.08 -8.88 8.78
N SER A 294 14.69 -10.05 8.28
CA SER A 294 13.30 -10.27 7.86
C SER A 294 12.29 -10.12 9.01
N ARG A 295 12.64 -10.59 10.23
CA ARG A 295 11.83 -10.38 11.43
C ARG A 295 11.87 -8.92 11.91
N GLY A 296 13.04 -8.27 11.82
CA GLY A 296 13.19 -6.86 12.16
C GLY A 296 12.29 -5.97 11.31
N VAL A 297 12.32 -6.16 9.98
CA VAL A 297 11.49 -5.38 9.05
C VAL A 297 10.00 -5.62 9.32
N THR A 298 9.56 -6.87 9.47
CA THR A 298 8.16 -7.16 9.78
C THR A 298 7.77 -6.68 11.18
N GLY A 299 8.68 -6.79 12.14
CA GLY A 299 8.49 -6.35 13.53
C GLY A 299 8.35 -4.84 13.66
N ALA A 300 9.04 -4.07 12.81
CA ALA A 300 8.94 -2.61 12.79
C ALA A 300 7.49 -2.12 12.50
N PHE A 301 6.68 -2.90 11.80
CA PHE A 301 5.27 -2.56 11.56
C PHE A 301 4.38 -2.76 12.79
N ASN A 302 4.82 -3.48 13.82
CA ASN A 302 4.03 -3.68 15.04
C ASN A 302 3.79 -2.39 15.82
N GLN A 303 4.63 -1.37 15.67
CA GLN A 303 4.44 -0.08 16.32
C GLN A 303 3.15 0.62 15.89
N TYR A 304 2.70 0.39 14.65
CA TYR A 304 1.45 0.96 14.13
C TYR A 304 0.21 0.18 14.58
N SER A 305 0.40 -0.89 15.34
CA SER A 305 -0.66 -1.80 15.79
C SER A 305 -1.17 -1.43 17.18
N ALA A 306 -2.45 -1.68 17.42
CA ALA A 306 -3.02 -1.63 18.76
C ALA A 306 -4.04 -2.77 18.91
N LEU A 307 -4.08 -3.41 20.09
CA LEU A 307 -4.94 -4.58 20.33
C LEU A 307 -6.43 -4.28 20.20
N ASN A 308 -6.85 -3.09 20.58
CA ASN A 308 -8.23 -2.61 20.44
C ASN A 308 -8.56 -2.09 19.03
N LEU A 309 -7.55 -1.67 18.26
CA LEU A 309 -7.65 -1.18 16.89
C LEU A 309 -7.27 -2.28 15.89
N ASN A 310 -6.60 -1.92 14.80
CA ASN A 310 -6.08 -2.86 13.81
C ASN A 310 -4.59 -3.16 14.01
N TYR A 311 -4.09 -4.13 13.27
CA TYR A 311 -2.69 -4.52 13.27
C TYR A 311 -2.28 -5.13 11.94
N PHE A 312 -0.98 -5.04 11.63
CA PHE A 312 -0.39 -5.73 10.49
C PHE A 312 0.05 -7.15 10.85
N PHE A 313 -0.10 -8.06 9.90
CA PHE A 313 0.54 -9.36 9.96
C PHE A 313 0.93 -9.87 8.58
N ASN A 314 1.79 -10.88 8.55
CA ASN A 314 2.26 -11.45 7.30
C ASN A 314 1.16 -12.25 6.60
N ASN A 315 0.96 -12.02 5.31
CA ASN A 315 0.10 -12.87 4.50
C ASN A 315 0.70 -14.27 4.37
N LEU A 316 0.18 -15.23 5.14
CA LEU A 316 0.70 -16.61 5.19
C LEU A 316 0.65 -17.31 3.83
N ALA A 317 -0.24 -16.89 2.93
CA ALA A 317 -0.32 -17.43 1.59
C ALA A 317 0.83 -16.95 0.70
N MET A 318 1.34 -15.73 0.93
CA MET A 318 2.39 -15.10 0.12
C MET A 318 3.78 -15.20 0.73
N VAL A 319 3.90 -15.30 2.06
CA VAL A 319 5.21 -15.39 2.72
C VAL A 319 6.03 -16.55 2.15
N THR A 320 7.31 -16.29 1.86
CA THR A 320 8.25 -17.29 1.30
C THR A 320 8.72 -18.29 2.35
N ARG A 321 7.74 -18.91 2.99
CA ARG A 321 7.93 -19.96 3.97
C ARG A 321 6.94 -21.08 3.70
N THR A 322 7.41 -22.31 3.60
CA THR A 322 6.55 -23.47 3.41
C THR A 322 7.01 -24.58 4.34
N GLN A 323 6.08 -25.20 5.03
CA GLN A 323 6.30 -26.32 5.92
C GLN A 323 5.53 -27.54 5.40
N ILE A 324 5.94 -28.74 5.77
CA ILE A 324 5.30 -29.99 5.35
C ILE A 324 3.81 -30.01 5.73
N TRP A 325 3.48 -29.47 6.90
CA TRP A 325 2.10 -29.37 7.39
C TRP A 325 1.31 -28.17 6.87
N SER A 326 1.90 -27.36 5.98
CA SER A 326 1.14 -26.26 5.31
C SER A 326 0.30 -26.83 4.18
N LYS A 327 -1.01 -26.58 4.20
CA LYS A 327 -1.90 -26.98 3.10
C LYS A 327 -1.42 -26.41 1.76
N PRO A 328 -1.50 -27.19 0.67
CA PRO A 328 -2.11 -28.50 0.49
C PRO A 328 -1.23 -29.73 0.83
N TYR A 329 -0.26 -29.68 1.69
CA TYR A 329 0.60 -30.78 2.20
C TYR A 329 1.49 -31.49 1.16
N VAL A 330 1.49 -31.04 -0.09
CA VAL A 330 2.24 -31.65 -1.19
C VAL A 330 3.31 -30.68 -1.72
N PHE A 331 4.41 -31.22 -2.21
CA PHE A 331 5.50 -30.50 -2.88
C PHE A 331 5.97 -29.21 -2.19
N PRO A 332 6.37 -29.25 -0.90
CA PRO A 332 6.69 -28.03 -0.14
C PRO A 332 7.85 -27.22 -0.75
N LYS A 333 8.87 -27.88 -1.30
CA LYS A 333 10.02 -27.22 -1.97
C LYS A 333 9.57 -26.49 -3.23
N THR A 334 8.83 -27.15 -4.11
CA THR A 334 8.30 -26.55 -5.36
C THR A 334 7.37 -25.38 -5.06
N ARG A 335 6.53 -25.50 -4.05
CA ARG A 335 5.65 -24.42 -3.60
C ARG A 335 6.43 -23.22 -3.06
N LEU A 336 7.53 -23.47 -2.34
CA LEU A 336 8.42 -22.41 -1.88
C LEU A 336 9.03 -21.64 -3.05
N GLU A 337 9.51 -22.35 -4.07
CA GLU A 337 10.08 -21.73 -5.28
C GLU A 337 9.04 -20.88 -6.02
N TYR A 338 7.81 -21.36 -6.16
CA TYR A 338 6.74 -20.57 -6.77
C TYR A 338 6.41 -19.31 -5.95
N LYS A 339 6.42 -19.39 -4.62
CA LYS A 339 6.22 -18.22 -3.76
C LYS A 339 7.35 -17.21 -3.92
N LYS A 340 8.61 -17.66 -3.94
CA LYS A 340 9.78 -16.80 -4.18
C LYS A 340 9.69 -16.09 -5.54
N GLN A 341 9.43 -16.85 -6.60
CA GLN A 341 9.26 -16.29 -7.93
C GLN A 341 8.08 -15.30 -8.00
N ARG A 342 6.99 -15.61 -7.30
CA ARG A 342 5.79 -14.76 -7.27
C ARG A 342 6.06 -13.43 -6.59
N ILE A 343 6.68 -13.43 -5.42
CA ILE A 343 6.97 -12.19 -4.69
C ILE A 343 7.95 -11.32 -5.47
N LEU A 344 8.99 -11.92 -6.07
CA LEU A 344 9.95 -11.22 -6.91
C LEU A 344 9.28 -10.60 -8.14
N TYR A 345 8.44 -11.37 -8.84
CA TYR A 345 7.69 -10.89 -10.00
C TYR A 345 6.75 -9.73 -9.62
N ASN A 346 5.98 -9.87 -8.54
CA ASN A 346 5.06 -8.86 -8.08
C ASN A 346 5.77 -7.57 -7.63
N TYR A 347 6.95 -7.70 -7.00
CA TYR A 347 7.75 -6.56 -6.58
C TYR A 347 8.32 -5.79 -7.79
N ARG A 348 8.81 -6.51 -8.80
CA ARG A 348 9.32 -5.91 -10.03
C ARG A 348 8.23 -5.31 -10.92
N ASN A 349 7.00 -5.81 -10.81
CA ASN A 349 5.84 -5.35 -11.58
C ASN A 349 4.75 -4.84 -10.65
N PRO A 350 4.91 -3.64 -10.08
CA PRO A 350 3.97 -3.09 -9.13
C PRO A 350 2.67 -2.66 -9.82
N LYS A 351 1.74 -3.59 -9.93
CA LYS A 351 0.42 -3.38 -10.54
C LYS A 351 -0.68 -3.72 -9.54
N PRO A 352 -1.88 -3.11 -9.66
CA PRO A 352 -3.07 -3.54 -8.94
C PRO A 352 -3.42 -5.00 -9.22
N VAL A 353 -4.05 -5.67 -8.25
CA VAL A 353 -4.50 -7.05 -8.41
C VAL A 353 -5.52 -7.12 -9.54
N PRO A 354 -5.45 -8.14 -10.43
CA PRO A 354 -6.48 -8.37 -11.44
C PRO A 354 -7.86 -8.47 -10.82
N GLN A 355 -8.81 -7.72 -11.35
CA GLN A 355 -10.17 -7.67 -10.81
C GLN A 355 -11.01 -8.88 -11.24
N THR A 356 -10.76 -9.40 -12.45
CA THR A 356 -11.50 -10.50 -13.03
C THR A 356 -11.02 -11.86 -12.54
N PHE A 357 -11.93 -12.85 -12.51
CA PHE A 357 -11.58 -14.23 -12.15
C PHE A 357 -10.51 -14.81 -13.10
N ILE A 358 -10.70 -14.66 -14.41
CA ILE A 358 -9.75 -15.15 -15.43
C ILE A 358 -8.40 -14.42 -15.29
N GLY A 359 -8.39 -13.11 -15.05
CA GLY A 359 -7.16 -12.36 -14.82
C GLY A 359 -6.38 -12.87 -13.61
N LYS A 360 -7.07 -13.21 -12.52
CA LYS A 360 -6.43 -13.83 -11.34
C LYS A 360 -5.89 -15.23 -11.66
N LEU A 361 -6.62 -16.02 -12.45
CA LEU A 361 -6.23 -17.36 -12.83
C LEU A 361 -5.03 -17.36 -13.78
N THR A 362 -5.04 -16.57 -14.84
CA THR A 362 -4.01 -16.52 -15.88
C THR A 362 -2.69 -15.93 -15.36
N SER A 363 -2.74 -15.02 -14.39
CA SER A 363 -1.55 -14.44 -13.76
C SER A 363 -1.04 -15.25 -12.56
N SER A 364 -1.52 -16.47 -12.35
CA SER A 364 -1.16 -17.34 -11.24
C SER A 364 -0.26 -18.48 -11.69
N TYR A 365 0.51 -19.00 -10.71
CA TYR A 365 1.24 -20.28 -10.86
C TYR A 365 0.51 -21.38 -10.10
N LEU A 366 0.72 -22.62 -10.48
CA LEU A 366 0.21 -23.77 -9.75
C LEU A 366 0.63 -23.67 -8.26
N PHE A 367 -0.31 -23.83 -7.36
CA PHE A 367 -0.13 -23.66 -5.90
C PHE A 367 0.22 -22.25 -5.43
N ASN A 368 0.25 -21.25 -6.31
CA ASN A 368 0.54 -19.87 -5.97
C ASN A 368 -0.35 -18.91 -6.78
N TRP A 369 -1.62 -18.88 -6.46
CA TRP A 369 -2.64 -18.15 -7.17
C TRP A 369 -2.63 -16.66 -6.83
N ASN A 370 -2.96 -15.80 -7.78
CA ASN A 370 -3.15 -14.37 -7.53
C ASN A 370 -4.29 -14.04 -6.55
N PHE A 371 -5.11 -15.01 -6.23
CA PHE A 371 -6.07 -14.90 -5.13
C PHE A 371 -5.40 -14.75 -3.75
N SER A 372 -4.12 -15.05 -3.65
CA SER A 372 -3.34 -14.95 -2.40
C SER A 372 -2.91 -13.52 -2.08
N THR A 373 -2.72 -12.67 -3.09
CA THR A 373 -2.43 -11.26 -2.89
C THR A 373 -3.69 -10.54 -2.42
N LYS A 374 -3.59 -9.84 -1.30
CA LYS A 374 -4.71 -9.10 -0.70
C LYS A 374 -4.42 -7.63 -0.69
N GLU A 375 -5.34 -6.86 -1.23
CA GLU A 375 -5.41 -5.41 -1.08
C GLU A 375 -6.26 -5.05 0.14
N PHE A 376 -5.93 -3.98 0.80
CA PHE A 376 -6.71 -3.46 1.91
C PHE A 376 -6.82 -1.94 1.85
N PRO A 377 -7.97 -1.37 2.20
CA PRO A 377 -8.11 0.07 2.34
C PRO A 377 -7.28 0.61 3.50
N ILE A 378 -6.63 1.75 3.28
CA ILE A 378 -5.91 2.52 4.30
C ILE A 378 -6.12 4.00 4.01
N ASN A 379 -6.38 4.80 5.04
CA ASN A 379 -6.57 6.24 4.85
C ASN A 379 -5.26 6.98 4.64
N VAL A 380 -5.34 8.19 4.10
CA VAL A 380 -4.18 9.05 3.79
C VAL A 380 -3.32 9.35 5.01
N ARG A 381 -3.93 9.48 6.20
CA ARG A 381 -3.23 9.79 7.45
C ARG A 381 -2.31 8.66 7.89
N VAL A 382 -2.81 7.42 7.88
CA VAL A 382 -2.01 6.23 8.21
C VAL A 382 -0.98 5.97 7.12
N LEU A 383 -1.33 6.16 5.86
CA LEU A 383 -0.39 6.00 4.74
C LEU A 383 0.77 7.01 4.83
N ALA A 384 0.49 8.26 5.20
CA ALA A 384 1.51 9.27 5.49
C ALA A 384 2.40 8.87 6.67
N THR A 385 1.84 8.19 7.67
CA THR A 385 2.61 7.67 8.80
C THR A 385 3.61 6.60 8.38
N LEU A 386 3.22 5.74 7.43
CA LEU A 386 4.07 4.64 6.92
C LEU A 386 5.14 5.12 5.95
N PHE A 387 4.91 6.23 5.26
CA PHE A 387 5.83 6.77 4.27
C PHE A 387 5.80 8.31 4.32
N HIS A 388 6.87 8.89 4.80
CA HIS A 388 7.13 10.34 4.80
C HIS A 388 8.63 10.60 4.88
N PRO A 389 9.09 11.80 4.48
CA PRO A 389 10.45 12.21 4.74
C PRO A 389 10.71 12.26 6.26
N PRO A 390 11.72 11.54 6.80
CA PRO A 390 11.98 11.48 8.24
C PRO A 390 12.34 12.85 8.80
N MET A 391 11.84 13.13 10.01
CA MET A 391 12.11 14.35 10.75
C MET A 391 13.58 14.40 11.24
N HIS A 392 14.02 15.58 11.64
CA HIS A 392 15.41 15.81 12.10
C HIS A 392 15.80 14.99 13.32
N TYR A 393 14.85 14.55 14.14
CA TYR A 393 15.10 13.67 15.30
C TYR A 393 15.68 12.30 14.91
N VAL A 394 15.52 11.89 13.65
CA VAL A 394 16.12 10.64 13.11
C VAL A 394 17.59 10.88 12.69
N LEU A 395 18.32 11.73 13.42
CA LEU A 395 19.72 12.04 13.15
C LEU A 395 20.68 10.84 13.29
N THR A 396 20.23 9.80 13.99
CA THR A 396 21.02 8.59 14.26
C THR A 396 21.05 7.60 13.11
N ALA A 397 20.26 7.80 12.03
CA ALA A 397 20.36 6.97 10.83
C ALA A 397 21.37 7.57 9.83
N PRO A 398 22.71 7.30 9.99
CA PRO A 398 23.74 7.84 9.11
C PRO A 398 23.66 7.31 7.68
N HIS A 399 22.74 6.40 7.43
CA HIS A 399 22.63 5.59 6.22
C HIS A 399 21.56 6.10 5.22
N ILE A 400 20.90 7.22 5.53
CA ILE A 400 19.99 7.85 4.55
C ILE A 400 20.85 8.62 3.56
N ASN A 401 20.62 8.40 2.25
CA ASN A 401 21.25 9.21 1.21
C ASN A 401 20.71 10.64 1.31
N ARG A 402 21.47 11.50 1.98
CA ARG A 402 21.08 12.88 2.29
C ARG A 402 21.79 13.85 1.38
N LEU A 403 21.12 14.93 1.04
CA LEU A 403 21.73 16.05 0.33
C LEU A 403 22.89 16.67 1.16
N HIS A 404 24.04 16.81 0.51
CA HIS A 404 25.19 17.51 1.07
C HIS A 404 25.14 19.03 0.85
N SER A 405 24.10 19.56 0.18
CA SER A 405 23.96 20.99 -0.06
C SER A 405 23.41 21.71 1.18
N ARG A 406 24.11 22.75 1.60
CA ARG A 406 23.58 23.76 2.54
C ARG A 406 22.88 24.85 1.72
N LYS A 407 21.70 25.30 2.14
CA LYS A 407 21.19 26.61 1.71
C LYS A 407 22.22 27.67 2.14
N GLY A 408 23.06 28.09 1.21
CA GLY A 408 23.85 29.30 1.40
C GLY A 408 22.90 30.50 1.42
N GLY A 409 22.98 31.36 2.43
CA GLY A 409 22.40 32.69 2.32
C GLY A 409 22.90 33.36 1.04
N ALA A 410 22.09 34.24 0.44
CA ALA A 410 22.54 35.04 -0.70
C ALA A 410 23.91 35.62 -0.40
N SER A 411 24.85 35.50 -1.36
CA SER A 411 26.18 36.07 -1.17
C SER A 411 26.06 37.55 -0.82
N ALA A 412 26.91 38.03 0.13
CA ALA A 412 26.89 39.40 0.64
C ALA A 412 27.19 40.49 -0.44
N GLY A 413 26.77 40.32 -1.64
CA GLY A 413 26.91 41.21 -2.79
C GLY A 413 25.79 41.07 -3.81
N LEU A 414 24.87 40.08 -3.61
CA LEU A 414 23.64 40.06 -4.41
C LEU A 414 22.62 40.97 -3.72
N SER A 415 22.26 42.05 -4.38
CA SER A 415 21.11 42.86 -3.96
C SER A 415 19.86 41.99 -4.05
N ILE A 416 19.25 41.69 -2.91
CA ILE A 416 18.01 40.89 -2.80
C ILE A 416 16.80 41.68 -3.37
N PHE A 417 17.00 42.98 -3.59
CA PHE A 417 16.06 43.87 -4.26
C PHE A 417 16.76 44.35 -5.53
N GLY A 418 16.20 44.01 -6.68
CA GLY A 418 16.63 44.61 -7.96
C GLY A 418 16.76 46.12 -7.80
N ASP A 419 17.79 46.66 -8.44
CA ASP A 419 18.02 48.10 -8.44
C ASP A 419 16.71 48.80 -8.81
N LYS A 420 16.31 49.84 -8.04
CA LYS A 420 15.08 50.60 -8.29
C LYS A 420 14.95 51.05 -9.74
N ASN A 421 16.10 51.24 -10.40
CA ASN A 421 16.19 51.61 -11.81
C ASN A 421 15.81 50.51 -12.81
N GLU A 422 15.74 49.21 -12.38
CA GLU A 422 15.26 48.14 -13.26
C GLU A 422 13.74 47.94 -13.14
N LEU A 423 13.15 48.30 -12.02
CA LEU A 423 11.69 48.26 -11.86
C LEU A 423 10.97 49.31 -12.67
N GLU A 424 11.58 50.49 -12.91
CA GLU A 424 11.02 51.54 -13.77
C GLU A 424 10.97 51.14 -15.26
N LYS A 425 11.69 50.10 -15.69
CA LYS A 425 11.60 49.59 -17.08
C LYS A 425 10.37 48.77 -17.37
N PHE A 426 9.64 48.36 -16.34
CA PHE A 426 8.41 47.57 -16.46
C PHE A 426 7.13 48.35 -16.23
N ASP A 427 7.20 49.69 -16.14
CA ASP A 427 6.00 50.50 -16.22
C ASP A 427 5.39 50.38 -17.61
N PHE A 428 4.27 49.66 -17.65
CA PHE A 428 3.44 49.51 -18.83
C PHE A 428 2.95 50.89 -19.25
N LYS A 429 3.30 51.26 -20.45
CA LYS A 429 2.59 52.36 -21.14
C LYS A 429 1.15 51.90 -21.33
N GLU A 430 0.22 52.68 -20.76
CA GLU A 430 -1.19 52.65 -21.10
C GLU A 430 -1.42 52.84 -22.60
#